data_077dddc899d139fbc18d09db65a56457
#
_entry.id   077dddc899d139fbc18d09db65a56457
#
_cell.length_a   1.000
_cell.length_b   1.000
_cell.length_c   1.000
_cell.angle_alpha   90.00
_cell.angle_beta   90.00
_cell.angle_gamma   90.00
#
_symmetry.space_group_name_H-M   'P 1'
#
loop_
_entity.id
_entity.type
_entity.pdbx_description
1 polymer ?
#
loop_
_entity_poly.entity_id
_entity_poly.type
_entity_poly.pdbx_seq_one_letter_code
_entity_poly.pdbx_strand_id
1 'polypeptide(L)'
;MRGAVSVALGCPYQGEVSADEVERVVRLIKEIGVDHCGVCDTIGVGTPKRVQAALERALKHYPVAEVSGHFHDTYGQAIGNVYASLEVGLFTFDASVAGLGGCPYAKGATGNVATEDVLFLLDGLGIDTGVSLDGVVDTAAFISGVLGRKPVSRTGNALIAKRAAAAPAACS
;
A
#
# COMPACT_ATOMS: atom_id res chain seq x y z
N MET A 1 5.86 18.92 -7.16
CA MET A 1 5.11 18.79 -5.86
C MET A 1 4.27 17.53 -5.91
N ARG A 2 4.27 16.69 -4.85
CA ARG A 2 3.40 15.51 -4.76
C ARG A 2 2.14 15.83 -3.96
N GLY A 3 0.96 15.53 -4.51
CA GLY A 3 -0.34 15.65 -3.86
C GLY A 3 -0.95 14.29 -3.58
N ALA A 4 -1.81 14.20 -2.57
CA ALA A 4 -2.52 12.99 -2.21
C ALA A 4 -4.03 13.26 -2.18
N VAL A 5 -4.80 12.45 -2.92
CA VAL A 5 -6.25 12.41 -2.84
C VAL A 5 -6.62 11.43 -1.72
N SER A 6 -6.66 11.95 -0.49
CA SER A 6 -7.04 11.16 0.68
C SER A 6 -8.51 10.74 0.62
N VAL A 7 -8.84 9.64 1.29
CA VAL A 7 -10.19 9.05 1.37
C VAL A 7 -10.85 8.80 0.01
N ALA A 8 -10.04 8.57 -1.04
CA ALA A 8 -10.51 8.41 -2.41
C ALA A 8 -11.48 7.23 -2.62
N LEU A 9 -11.41 6.21 -1.75
CA LEU A 9 -12.23 5.00 -1.87
C LEU A 9 -13.30 4.89 -0.78
N GLY A 10 -13.33 5.85 0.13
CA GLY A 10 -14.31 5.92 1.22
C GLY A 10 -13.85 6.88 2.30
N CYS A 11 -14.78 7.65 2.81
CA CYS A 11 -14.55 8.66 3.83
C CYS A 11 -15.22 8.25 5.16
N PRO A 12 -14.53 8.35 6.31
CA PRO A 12 -15.12 7.98 7.60
C PRO A 12 -16.26 8.91 8.03
N TYR A 13 -16.41 10.07 7.38
CA TYR A 13 -17.43 11.06 7.69
C TYR A 13 -18.56 11.08 6.65
N GLN A 14 -18.24 10.95 5.37
CA GLN A 14 -19.17 11.05 4.25
C GLN A 14 -19.70 9.67 3.81
N GLY A 15 -18.96 8.60 4.10
CA GLY A 15 -19.26 7.25 3.60
C GLY A 15 -18.63 6.99 2.23
N GLU A 16 -19.41 6.50 1.29
CA GLU A 16 -18.89 6.18 -0.06
C GLU A 16 -18.43 7.43 -0.81
N VAL A 17 -17.35 7.25 -1.58
CA VAL A 17 -16.81 8.27 -2.49
C VAL A 17 -16.83 7.67 -3.89
N SER A 18 -17.47 8.38 -4.81
CA SER A 18 -17.57 7.96 -6.21
C SER A 18 -16.27 8.25 -6.98
N ALA A 19 -16.02 7.51 -8.06
CA ALA A 19 -14.88 7.78 -8.92
C ALA A 19 -14.96 9.20 -9.57
N ASP A 20 -16.16 9.73 -9.77
CA ASP A 20 -16.34 11.07 -10.32
C ASP A 20 -15.95 12.17 -9.31
N GLU A 21 -16.19 11.95 -8.01
CA GLU A 21 -15.69 12.82 -6.95
C GLU A 21 -14.17 12.80 -6.87
N VAL A 22 -13.56 11.62 -7.01
CA VAL A 22 -12.09 11.48 -7.13
C VAL A 22 -11.58 12.28 -8.33
N GLU A 23 -12.19 12.13 -9.51
CA GLU A 23 -11.80 12.87 -10.72
C GLU A 23 -11.88 14.39 -10.52
N ARG A 24 -12.92 14.86 -9.85
CA ARG A 24 -13.09 16.30 -9.52
C ARG A 24 -11.91 16.81 -8.69
N VAL A 25 -11.48 16.07 -7.66
CA VAL A 25 -10.36 16.47 -6.81
C VAL A 25 -9.03 16.36 -7.56
N VAL A 26 -8.83 15.29 -8.32
CA VAL A 26 -7.65 15.10 -9.18
C VAL A 26 -7.45 16.28 -10.13
N ARG A 27 -8.53 16.74 -10.76
CA ARG A 27 -8.48 17.91 -11.65
C ARG A 27 -8.08 19.18 -10.90
N LEU A 28 -8.67 19.42 -9.72
CA LEU A 28 -8.33 20.59 -8.92
C LEU A 28 -6.86 20.61 -8.49
N ILE A 29 -6.30 19.48 -8.05
CA ILE A 29 -4.88 19.43 -7.67
C ILE A 29 -3.97 19.61 -8.89
N LYS A 30 -4.37 19.16 -10.08
CA LYS A 30 -3.64 19.42 -11.33
C LYS A 30 -3.65 20.91 -11.70
N GLU A 31 -4.81 21.56 -11.58
CA GLU A 31 -4.98 22.99 -11.88
C GLU A 31 -4.10 23.89 -10.99
N ILE A 32 -3.86 23.52 -9.74
CA ILE A 32 -2.96 24.24 -8.83
C ILE A 32 -1.48 23.88 -8.99
N GLY A 33 -1.12 23.06 -9.98
CA GLY A 33 0.27 22.77 -10.35
C GLY A 33 0.91 21.62 -9.56
N VAL A 34 0.14 20.68 -9.05
CA VAL A 34 0.68 19.44 -8.46
C VAL A 34 1.18 18.52 -9.57
N ASP A 35 2.43 18.05 -9.48
CA ASP A 35 3.09 17.25 -10.51
C ASP A 35 2.83 15.74 -10.39
N HIS A 36 2.48 15.26 -9.21
CA HIS A 36 2.29 13.83 -8.92
C HIS A 36 1.05 13.61 -8.05
N CYS A 37 0.17 12.72 -8.48
CA CYS A 37 -1.10 12.42 -7.82
C CYS A 37 -1.09 11.05 -7.14
N GLY A 38 -1.20 11.01 -5.81
CA GLY A 38 -1.43 9.78 -5.05
C GLY A 38 -2.93 9.53 -4.83
N VAL A 39 -3.42 8.36 -5.24
CA VAL A 39 -4.79 7.89 -4.93
C VAL A 39 -4.75 7.06 -3.66
N CYS A 40 -5.43 7.51 -2.59
CA CYS A 40 -5.27 6.94 -1.27
C CYS A 40 -6.54 6.27 -0.75
N ASP A 41 -6.43 5.00 -0.40
CA ASP A 41 -7.40 4.25 0.40
C ASP A 41 -7.10 4.44 1.89
N THR A 42 -7.41 5.61 2.40
CA THR A 42 -7.01 6.07 3.73
C THR A 42 -7.56 5.22 4.88
N ILE A 43 -8.71 4.60 4.70
CA ILE A 43 -9.35 3.76 5.73
C ILE A 43 -9.39 2.27 5.36
N GLY A 44 -8.83 1.89 4.21
CA GLY A 44 -8.67 0.50 3.77
C GLY A 44 -9.96 -0.18 3.31
N VAL A 45 -10.98 0.57 2.88
CA VAL A 45 -12.29 0.07 2.43
C VAL A 45 -12.38 -0.16 0.92
N GLY A 46 -11.33 0.17 0.19
CA GLY A 46 -11.25 -0.01 -1.25
C GLY A 46 -11.23 -1.48 -1.63
N THR A 47 -11.88 -1.78 -2.73
CA THR A 47 -11.85 -3.10 -3.36
C THR A 47 -11.29 -2.97 -4.78
N PRO A 48 -10.78 -4.04 -5.42
CA PRO A 48 -10.13 -3.99 -6.72
C PRO A 48 -10.88 -3.16 -7.78
N LYS A 49 -12.17 -3.42 -7.96
CA LYS A 49 -13.00 -2.66 -8.93
C LYS A 49 -13.09 -1.15 -8.62
N ARG A 50 -13.20 -0.80 -7.34
CA ARG A 50 -13.30 0.60 -6.93
C ARG A 50 -11.96 1.32 -7.11
N VAL A 51 -10.86 0.63 -6.83
CA VAL A 51 -9.50 1.13 -7.05
C VAL A 51 -9.26 1.37 -8.54
N GLN A 52 -9.57 0.41 -9.41
CA GLN A 52 -9.44 0.57 -10.85
C GLN A 52 -10.24 1.78 -11.35
N ALA A 53 -11.51 1.89 -10.96
CA ALA A 53 -12.33 3.03 -11.36
C ALA A 53 -11.77 4.39 -10.91
N ALA A 54 -11.23 4.50 -9.69
CA ALA A 54 -10.61 5.73 -9.21
C ALA A 54 -9.29 6.05 -9.94
N LEU A 55 -8.45 5.03 -10.19
CA LEU A 55 -7.19 5.19 -10.94
C LEU A 55 -7.44 5.58 -12.39
N GLU A 56 -8.40 4.96 -13.07
CA GLU A 56 -8.79 5.31 -14.44
C GLU A 56 -9.21 6.80 -14.54
N ARG A 57 -9.85 7.34 -13.51
CA ARG A 57 -10.18 8.77 -13.45
C ARG A 57 -8.93 9.64 -13.27
N ALA A 58 -8.00 9.24 -12.41
CA ALA A 58 -6.75 9.97 -12.22
C ALA A 58 -5.88 9.97 -13.48
N LEU A 59 -5.80 8.82 -14.17
CA LEU A 59 -5.02 8.63 -15.39
C LEU A 59 -5.54 9.43 -16.61
N LYS A 60 -6.74 9.99 -16.55
CA LYS A 60 -7.20 10.96 -17.57
C LYS A 60 -6.49 12.32 -17.47
N HIS A 61 -5.95 12.65 -16.30
CA HIS A 61 -5.38 13.97 -16.00
C HIS A 61 -3.88 13.93 -15.78
N TYR A 62 -3.33 12.77 -15.41
CA TYR A 62 -1.91 12.55 -15.17
C TYR A 62 -1.38 11.38 -15.98
N PRO A 63 -0.17 11.49 -16.56
CA PRO A 63 0.50 10.30 -17.09
C PRO A 63 0.76 9.30 -15.97
N VAL A 64 0.80 8.01 -16.30
CA VAL A 64 0.91 6.93 -15.30
C VAL A 64 2.16 7.06 -14.41
N ALA A 65 3.25 7.59 -14.93
CA ALA A 65 4.48 7.86 -14.17
C ALA A 65 4.31 8.93 -13.08
N GLU A 66 3.25 9.73 -13.15
CA GLU A 66 2.91 10.78 -12.18
C GLU A 66 1.75 10.37 -11.27
N VAL A 67 1.36 9.10 -11.27
CA VAL A 67 0.30 8.56 -10.40
C VAL A 67 0.87 7.49 -9.47
N SER A 68 0.39 7.44 -8.23
CA SER A 68 0.72 6.37 -7.29
C SER A 68 -0.50 5.88 -6.53
N GLY A 69 -0.44 4.63 -6.08
CA GLY A 69 -1.40 4.02 -5.18
C GLY A 69 -0.88 4.01 -3.74
N HIS A 70 -1.74 4.39 -2.78
CA HIS A 70 -1.45 4.33 -1.36
C HIS A 70 -2.61 3.61 -0.66
N PHE A 71 -2.40 2.35 -0.27
CA PHE A 71 -3.46 1.50 0.21
C PHE A 71 -3.24 1.05 1.64
N HIS A 72 -4.26 1.21 2.49
CA HIS A 72 -4.30 0.63 3.82
C HIS A 72 -4.89 -0.78 3.78
N ASP A 73 -4.41 -1.65 4.65
CA ASP A 73 -4.79 -3.07 4.71
C ASP A 73 -5.78 -3.39 5.84
N THR A 74 -6.57 -2.40 6.27
CA THR A 74 -7.53 -2.54 7.37
C THR A 74 -8.45 -3.73 7.21
N TYR A 75 -8.93 -3.98 6.01
CA TYR A 75 -9.81 -5.10 5.68
C TYR A 75 -9.14 -6.19 4.83
N GLY A 76 -7.80 -6.22 4.77
CA GLY A 76 -7.05 -7.24 4.03
C GLY A 76 -7.16 -7.14 2.51
N GLN A 77 -7.51 -5.96 1.98
CA GLN A 77 -7.73 -5.79 0.54
C GLN A 77 -6.53 -5.15 -0.19
N ALA A 78 -5.56 -4.63 0.55
CA ALA A 78 -4.51 -3.81 -0.05
C ALA A 78 -3.68 -4.56 -1.12
N ILE A 79 -3.34 -5.82 -0.90
CA ILE A 79 -2.61 -6.62 -1.90
C ILE A 79 -3.45 -6.86 -3.16
N GLY A 80 -4.75 -7.14 -3.01
CA GLY A 80 -5.68 -7.22 -4.16
C GLY A 80 -5.79 -5.88 -4.90
N ASN A 81 -5.75 -4.78 -4.17
CA ASN A 81 -5.78 -3.43 -4.75
C ASN A 81 -4.47 -3.10 -5.49
N VAL A 82 -3.31 -3.50 -4.98
CA VAL A 82 -2.02 -3.39 -5.69
C VAL A 82 -2.09 -4.17 -7.01
N TYR A 83 -2.53 -5.44 -6.97
CA TYR A 83 -2.65 -6.26 -8.17
C TYR A 83 -3.60 -5.62 -9.21
N ALA A 84 -4.78 -5.20 -8.78
CA ALA A 84 -5.75 -4.54 -9.65
C ALA A 84 -5.23 -3.22 -10.26
N SER A 85 -4.35 -2.53 -9.52
CA SER A 85 -3.69 -1.32 -10.02
C SER A 85 -2.66 -1.60 -11.09
N LEU A 86 -1.92 -2.73 -10.99
CA LEU A 86 -1.01 -3.18 -12.06
C LEU A 86 -1.76 -3.48 -13.36
N GLU A 87 -2.99 -4.01 -13.29
CA GLU A 87 -3.82 -4.30 -14.46
C GLU A 87 -4.22 -3.04 -15.24
N VAL A 88 -4.32 -1.88 -14.59
CA VAL A 88 -4.55 -0.58 -15.24
C VAL A 88 -3.24 0.17 -15.55
N GLY A 89 -2.10 -0.50 -15.41
CA GLY A 89 -0.78 -0.01 -15.79
C GLY A 89 -0.07 0.82 -14.71
N LEU A 90 -0.63 0.94 -13.51
CA LEU A 90 0.05 1.64 -12.41
C LEU A 90 1.24 0.82 -11.91
N PHE A 91 2.39 1.48 -11.66
CA PHE A 91 3.62 0.82 -11.20
C PHE A 91 4.29 1.51 -10.01
N THR A 92 3.67 2.55 -9.44
CA THR A 92 4.19 3.26 -8.26
C THR A 92 3.25 3.07 -7.08
N PHE A 93 3.79 2.52 -5.98
CA PHE A 93 3.03 2.24 -4.77
C PHE A 93 3.76 2.73 -3.53
N ASP A 94 3.00 3.25 -2.58
CA ASP A 94 3.49 3.50 -1.23
C ASP A 94 3.22 2.26 -0.37
N ALA A 95 4.24 1.79 0.34
CA ALA A 95 4.14 0.68 1.27
C ALA A 95 5.00 0.97 2.51
N SER A 96 4.80 0.25 3.59
CA SER A 96 5.56 0.42 4.82
C SER A 96 6.12 -0.89 5.31
N VAL A 97 7.39 -0.88 5.73
CA VAL A 97 8.04 -2.05 6.34
C VAL A 97 7.24 -2.52 7.55
N ALA A 98 7.08 -3.83 7.69
CA ALA A 98 6.28 -4.46 8.75
C ALA A 98 4.80 -4.04 8.76
N GLY A 99 4.29 -3.37 7.73
CA GLY A 99 2.96 -2.75 7.73
C GLY A 99 2.82 -1.63 8.76
N LEU A 100 3.91 -0.92 9.04
CA LEU A 100 3.91 0.17 10.02
C LEU A 100 3.05 1.34 9.55
N GLY A 101 2.59 2.10 10.53
CA GLY A 101 1.70 3.20 10.36
C GLY A 101 0.32 2.90 10.92
N GLY A 102 -0.50 3.90 10.98
CA GLY A 102 -1.88 3.83 11.44
C GLY A 102 -2.71 4.90 10.77
N CYS A 103 -4.00 4.81 10.94
CA CYS A 103 -4.90 5.84 10.47
C CYS A 103 -5.64 6.44 11.68
N PRO A 104 -5.42 7.70 12.04
CA PRO A 104 -6.13 8.33 13.15
C PRO A 104 -7.64 8.46 12.88
N TYR A 105 -8.04 8.39 11.61
CA TYR A 105 -9.43 8.50 11.17
C TYR A 105 -10.19 7.17 11.15
N ALA A 106 -9.49 6.04 11.26
CA ALA A 106 -10.11 4.71 11.26
C ALA A 106 -9.71 3.96 12.54
N LYS A 107 -10.62 3.90 13.51
CA LYS A 107 -10.40 3.10 14.73
C LYS A 107 -10.23 1.63 14.34
N GLY A 108 -9.12 1.01 14.79
CA GLY A 108 -8.79 -0.38 14.47
C GLY A 108 -8.13 -0.60 13.11
N ALA A 109 -7.77 0.47 12.38
CA ALA A 109 -7.01 0.34 11.14
C ALA A 109 -5.63 -0.27 11.40
N THR A 110 -5.29 -1.30 10.64
CA THR A 110 -4.02 -2.03 10.77
C THR A 110 -2.83 -1.27 10.16
N GLY A 111 -3.08 -0.20 9.42
CA GLY A 111 -2.05 0.63 8.78
C GLY A 111 -1.85 0.32 7.31
N ASN A 112 -0.69 0.74 6.80
CA ASN A 112 -0.31 0.61 5.41
C ASN A 112 -0.20 -0.86 4.97
N VAL A 113 -0.33 -1.11 3.67
CA VAL A 113 0.14 -2.35 3.07
C VAL A 113 1.62 -2.57 3.41
N ALA A 114 1.98 -3.78 3.77
CA ALA A 114 3.36 -4.09 4.13
C ALA A 114 4.23 -4.22 2.88
N THR A 115 5.42 -3.62 2.92
CA THR A 115 6.39 -3.69 1.82
C THR A 115 6.75 -5.13 1.47
N GLU A 116 6.91 -6.00 2.48
CA GLU A 116 7.23 -7.42 2.30
C GLU A 116 6.13 -8.16 1.52
N ASP A 117 4.86 -7.84 1.79
CA ASP A 117 3.73 -8.48 1.12
C ASP A 117 3.62 -8.01 -0.34
N VAL A 118 3.89 -6.72 -0.60
CA VAL A 118 3.96 -6.16 -1.96
C VAL A 118 5.11 -6.76 -2.75
N LEU A 119 6.32 -6.83 -2.17
CA LEU A 119 7.49 -7.42 -2.83
C LEU A 119 7.27 -8.89 -3.15
N PHE A 120 6.68 -9.66 -2.23
CA PHE A 120 6.36 -11.07 -2.47
C PHE A 120 5.39 -11.27 -3.64
N LEU A 121 4.36 -10.38 -3.75
CA LEU A 121 3.45 -10.39 -4.90
C LEU A 121 4.21 -10.08 -6.19
N LEU A 122 5.00 -9.00 -6.21
CA LEU A 122 5.69 -8.52 -7.42
C LEU A 122 6.73 -9.54 -7.90
N ASP A 123 7.49 -10.14 -6.99
CA ASP A 123 8.44 -11.23 -7.29
C ASP A 123 7.73 -12.43 -7.91
N GLY A 124 6.59 -12.85 -7.34
CA GLY A 124 5.75 -13.92 -7.89
C GLY A 124 5.18 -13.62 -9.28
N LEU A 125 5.03 -12.34 -9.63
CA LEU A 125 4.62 -11.89 -10.97
C LEU A 125 5.81 -11.71 -11.94
N GLY A 126 7.05 -11.93 -11.49
CA GLY A 126 8.26 -11.73 -12.28
C GLY A 126 8.61 -10.25 -12.48
N ILE A 127 8.14 -9.36 -11.62
CA ILE A 127 8.42 -7.93 -11.65
C ILE A 127 9.60 -7.63 -10.72
N ASP A 128 10.74 -7.28 -11.31
CA ASP A 128 11.92 -6.84 -10.57
C ASP A 128 11.76 -5.39 -10.10
N THR A 129 11.87 -5.19 -8.79
CA THR A 129 11.79 -3.86 -8.16
C THR A 129 13.14 -3.28 -7.79
N GLY A 130 14.21 -4.07 -7.88
CA GLY A 130 15.54 -3.73 -7.35
C GLY A 130 15.61 -3.68 -5.82
N VAL A 131 14.53 -4.02 -5.10
CA VAL A 131 14.47 -4.02 -3.63
C VAL A 131 14.57 -5.45 -3.11
N SER A 132 15.52 -5.70 -2.21
CA SER A 132 15.71 -7.03 -1.59
C SER A 132 14.61 -7.34 -0.59
N LEU A 133 13.78 -8.35 -0.88
CA LEU A 133 12.78 -8.84 0.07
C LEU A 133 13.44 -9.30 1.38
N ASP A 134 14.59 -10.00 1.29
CA ASP A 134 15.31 -10.45 2.47
C ASP A 134 15.78 -9.30 3.36
N GLY A 135 16.32 -8.22 2.76
CA GLY A 135 16.74 -7.03 3.50
C GLY A 135 15.57 -6.29 4.13
N VAL A 136 14.40 -6.26 3.47
CA VAL A 136 13.18 -5.67 4.05
C VAL A 136 12.66 -6.51 5.21
N VAL A 137 12.70 -7.85 5.13
CA VAL A 137 12.34 -8.75 6.22
C VAL A 137 13.28 -8.59 7.43
N ASP A 138 14.59 -8.40 7.21
CA ASP A 138 15.54 -8.11 8.29
C ASP A 138 15.19 -6.77 8.97
N THR A 139 14.86 -5.76 8.19
CA THR A 139 14.43 -4.46 8.68
C THR A 139 13.11 -4.57 9.48
N ALA A 140 12.17 -5.40 9.00
CA ALA A 140 10.91 -5.66 9.69
C ALA A 140 11.14 -6.35 11.04
N ALA A 141 12.04 -7.33 11.10
CA ALA A 141 12.43 -8.00 12.35
C ALA A 141 13.07 -7.00 13.33
N PHE A 142 14.00 -6.19 12.86
CA PHE A 142 14.66 -5.16 13.64
C PHE A 142 13.66 -4.18 14.28
N ILE A 143 12.84 -3.52 13.43
CA ILE A 143 11.91 -2.50 13.95
C ILE A 143 10.81 -3.11 14.85
N SER A 144 10.40 -4.33 14.57
CA SER A 144 9.44 -5.05 15.42
C SER A 144 10.03 -5.36 16.78
N GLY A 145 11.32 -5.70 16.86
CA GLY A 145 12.06 -5.85 18.12
C GLY A 145 12.11 -4.54 18.93
N VAL A 146 12.41 -3.41 18.25
CA VAL A 146 12.43 -2.08 18.89
C VAL A 146 11.06 -1.70 19.44
N LEU A 147 9.99 -2.00 18.69
CA LEU A 147 8.62 -1.66 19.06
C LEU A 147 7.96 -2.68 20.01
N GLY A 148 8.62 -3.81 20.30
CA GLY A 148 8.08 -4.87 21.15
C GLY A 148 6.82 -5.55 20.60
N ARG A 149 6.65 -5.58 19.27
CA ARG A 149 5.49 -6.19 18.61
C ARG A 149 5.88 -6.93 17.33
N LYS A 150 5.08 -7.93 16.94
CA LYS A 150 5.27 -8.64 15.68
C LYS A 150 4.94 -7.75 14.48
N PRO A 151 5.55 -7.98 13.30
CA PRO A 151 5.11 -7.37 12.04
C PRO A 151 3.64 -7.67 11.77
N VAL A 152 2.93 -6.74 11.13
CA VAL A 152 1.59 -7.00 10.59
C VAL A 152 1.69 -7.79 9.28
N SER A 153 2.79 -7.64 8.54
CA SER A 153 3.08 -8.37 7.31
C SER A 153 2.97 -9.89 7.48
N ARG A 154 2.20 -10.52 6.61
CA ARG A 154 2.07 -12.00 6.55
C ARG A 154 3.36 -12.63 6.02
N THR A 155 3.91 -12.08 4.94
CA THR A 155 5.19 -12.52 4.36
C THR A 155 6.33 -12.36 5.36
N GLY A 156 6.42 -11.19 6.02
CA GLY A 156 7.43 -10.93 7.04
C GLY A 156 7.38 -11.96 8.16
N ASN A 157 6.22 -12.21 8.74
CA ASN A 157 6.05 -13.22 9.79
C ASN A 157 6.45 -14.63 9.31
N ALA A 158 6.02 -15.03 8.11
CA ALA A 158 6.32 -16.36 7.57
C ALA A 158 7.82 -16.55 7.33
N LEU A 159 8.49 -15.54 6.75
CA LEU A 159 9.93 -15.63 6.45
C LEU A 159 10.79 -15.55 7.72
N ILE A 160 10.44 -14.73 8.69
CA ILE A 160 11.12 -14.68 10.00
C ILE A 160 11.02 -16.05 10.69
N ALA A 161 9.82 -16.64 10.73
CA ALA A 161 9.62 -17.96 11.34
C ALA A 161 10.41 -19.07 10.61
N LYS A 162 10.42 -19.05 9.28
CA LYS A 162 11.21 -20.00 8.46
C LYS A 162 12.71 -19.91 8.75
N ARG A 163 13.24 -18.70 8.87
CA ARG A 163 14.66 -18.47 9.19
C ARG A 163 15.01 -18.93 10.60
N ALA A 164 14.14 -18.66 11.57
CA ALA A 164 14.32 -19.12 12.96
C ALA A 164 14.34 -20.65 13.04
N ALA A 165 13.51 -21.35 12.28
CA ALA A 165 13.48 -22.81 12.24
C ALA A 165 14.69 -23.44 11.52
N ALA A 166 15.33 -22.70 10.60
CA ALA A 166 16.53 -23.14 9.88
C ALA A 166 17.82 -22.85 10.65
N ALA A 167 17.80 -22.03 11.69
CA ALA A 167 18.95 -21.76 12.52
C ALA A 167 19.33 -23.04 13.32
N PRO A 168 20.61 -23.47 13.34
CA PRO A 168 21.03 -24.62 14.14
C PRO A 168 20.71 -24.33 15.61
N ALA A 169 20.17 -25.33 16.31
CA ALA A 169 19.96 -25.23 17.75
C ALA A 169 21.27 -24.80 18.42
N ALA A 170 21.26 -23.67 19.12
CA ALA A 170 22.42 -23.25 19.90
C ALA A 170 22.73 -24.39 20.87
N CYS A 171 23.93 -24.99 20.76
CA CYS A 171 24.41 -25.95 21.75
C CYS A 171 24.42 -25.27 23.10
N SER A 172 23.51 -25.70 23.97
CA SER A 172 23.46 -25.34 25.38
C SER A 172 24.56 -26.04 26.16
#